data_fcfe4257cae0c3ee08276568b71d1ba1
#
_entry.id   fcfe4257cae0c3ee08276568b71d1ba1
#
_cell.length_a   1.000
_cell.length_b   1.000
_cell.length_c   1.000
_cell.angle_alpha   90.00
_cell.angle_beta   90.00
_cell.angle_gamma   90.00
#
_symmetry.space_group_name_H-M   'P 1'
#
loop_
_entity.id
_entity.type
_entity.pdbx_description
1 polymer ?
#
loop_
_entity_poly.entity_id
_entity_poly.type
_entity_poly.pdbx_seq_one_letter_code
_entity_poly.pdbx_strand_id
1 'polypeptide(L)'
;MGSEMCIRDRNKDFVIRLKMPLKGQTTINDKVQGEVNVNNSILDDMVLLRKDNSPTYMLASVVDDYNMEITNIIRGDDHFNNAFRQIQIIKYMNWPIPTYAHIPLIHGEDGTKLSKRHGAENVMDYKKDGYEVEVLKNYLLRLGYSVNDDKIYDLENNTFNFKLDKINKSPSRFDLKKLSNMNALYLRSQPLNNLLNRIKTKFNLNEEILQRLDFLLPDLIQRYTYFNEIEDDLSLIHI
;
A
#
# COMPACT_ATOMS: atom_id res chain seq x y z
N MET A 1 -44.18 17.32 -8.25
CA MET A 1 -44.13 16.36 -9.38
C MET A 1 -43.96 17.02 -10.75
N GLY A 2 -43.88 18.33 -10.91
CA GLY A 2 -43.91 18.97 -12.22
C GLY A 2 -42.59 19.38 -12.87
N SER A 3 -41.47 19.49 -12.12
CA SER A 3 -40.22 20.04 -12.68
C SER A 3 -39.24 18.99 -13.18
N GLU A 4 -39.28 17.77 -12.69
CA GLU A 4 -38.32 16.73 -13.05
C GLU A 4 -38.65 16.04 -14.39
N MET A 5 -39.93 15.97 -14.79
CA MET A 5 -40.31 15.43 -16.10
C MET A 5 -39.90 16.35 -17.26
N CYS A 6 -39.88 17.67 -17.07
CA CYS A 6 -39.52 18.61 -18.11
C CYS A 6 -38.07 18.62 -18.56
N ILE A 7 -37.15 18.02 -17.78
CA ILE A 7 -35.72 17.95 -18.13
C ILE A 7 -35.43 16.77 -19.08
N ARG A 8 -36.16 15.66 -18.96
CA ARG A 8 -36.01 14.48 -19.85
C ARG A 8 -36.41 14.78 -21.31
N ASP A 9 -37.37 15.65 -21.53
CA ASP A 9 -37.90 15.94 -22.85
C ASP A 9 -37.12 16.98 -23.66
N ARG A 10 -36.02 17.55 -23.09
CA ARG A 10 -35.30 18.65 -23.72
C ARG A 10 -34.14 18.24 -24.61
N ASN A 11 -33.88 16.97 -24.83
CA ASN A 11 -32.77 16.47 -25.66
C ASN A 11 -31.41 17.14 -25.32
N LYS A 12 -31.22 17.54 -24.05
CA LYS A 12 -29.99 18.16 -23.54
C LYS A 12 -29.19 17.16 -22.76
N ASP A 13 -27.89 17.23 -22.89
CA ASP A 13 -26.97 16.48 -22.04
C ASP A 13 -27.29 16.70 -20.56
N PHE A 14 -27.41 15.64 -19.79
CA PHE A 14 -27.67 15.70 -18.37
C PHE A 14 -26.71 14.79 -17.58
N VAL A 15 -26.58 15.05 -16.30
CA VAL A 15 -25.87 14.18 -15.35
C VAL A 15 -26.87 13.64 -14.33
N ILE A 16 -26.66 12.45 -13.85
CA ILE A 16 -27.46 11.90 -12.75
C ILE A 16 -26.69 12.10 -11.45
N ARG A 17 -27.35 12.71 -10.46
CA ARG A 17 -26.81 12.94 -9.14
C ARG A 17 -27.60 12.14 -8.09
N LEU A 18 -26.88 11.66 -7.07
CA LEU A 18 -27.52 11.13 -5.88
C LEU A 18 -28.04 12.30 -5.04
N LYS A 19 -29.33 12.29 -4.72
CA LYS A 19 -29.89 13.24 -3.77
C LYS A 19 -29.56 12.78 -2.35
N MET A 20 -28.66 13.51 -1.69
CA MET A 20 -28.24 13.20 -0.33
C MET A 20 -29.33 13.55 0.69
N PRO A 21 -29.43 12.78 1.80
CA PRO A 21 -30.33 13.13 2.88
C PRO A 21 -29.85 14.44 3.56
N LEU A 22 -30.78 15.42 3.74
CA LEU A 22 -30.44 16.70 4.34
C LEU A 22 -30.36 16.67 5.88
N LYS A 23 -30.95 15.64 6.50
CA LYS A 23 -31.02 15.50 7.96
C LYS A 23 -30.36 14.19 8.41
N GLY A 24 -30.00 14.17 9.69
CA GLY A 24 -29.37 13.00 10.30
C GLY A 24 -27.85 12.94 10.08
N GLN A 25 -27.28 11.81 10.45
CA GLN A 25 -25.84 11.56 10.39
C GLN A 25 -25.56 10.22 9.69
N THR A 26 -24.42 10.16 9.04
CA THR A 26 -23.85 8.92 8.52
C THR A 26 -22.69 8.52 9.41
N THR A 27 -22.77 7.32 9.98
CA THR A 27 -21.77 6.73 10.85
C THR A 27 -20.99 5.67 10.09
N ILE A 28 -19.66 5.67 10.23
CA ILE A 28 -18.75 4.61 9.81
C ILE A 28 -18.04 4.07 11.03
N ASN A 29 -18.14 2.76 11.26
CA ASN A 29 -17.34 2.04 12.25
C ASN A 29 -16.08 1.49 11.55
N ASP A 30 -15.08 2.34 11.38
CA ASP A 30 -13.85 2.00 10.71
C ASP A 30 -12.92 1.19 11.63
N LYS A 31 -12.32 0.11 11.11
CA LYS A 31 -11.46 -0.77 11.92
C LYS A 31 -10.14 -0.13 12.32
N VAL A 32 -9.71 0.90 11.61
CA VAL A 32 -8.48 1.65 11.90
C VAL A 32 -8.80 2.99 12.58
N GLN A 33 -9.67 3.79 11.97
CA GLN A 33 -9.99 5.15 12.46
C GLN A 33 -10.96 5.15 13.66
N GLY A 34 -11.73 4.07 13.83
CA GLY A 34 -12.77 3.96 14.84
C GLY A 34 -14.12 4.49 14.35
N GLU A 35 -15.02 4.84 15.28
CA GLU A 35 -16.32 5.40 14.93
C GLU A 35 -16.18 6.86 14.51
N VAL A 36 -16.65 7.18 13.31
CA VAL A 36 -16.69 8.55 12.79
C VAL A 36 -18.09 8.87 12.27
N ASN A 37 -18.61 10.02 12.72
CA ASN A 37 -19.93 10.52 12.41
C ASN A 37 -19.84 11.81 11.59
N VAL A 38 -20.59 11.88 10.49
CA VAL A 38 -20.68 13.06 9.63
C VAL A 38 -22.13 13.48 9.46
N ASN A 39 -22.43 14.76 9.64
CA ASN A 39 -23.76 15.31 9.37
C ASN A 39 -24.06 15.21 7.88
N ASN A 40 -25.22 14.66 7.53
CA ASN A 40 -25.60 14.49 6.13
C ASN A 40 -25.71 15.82 5.37
N SER A 41 -26.01 16.92 6.07
CA SER A 41 -26.13 18.25 5.48
C SER A 41 -24.83 18.82 4.86
N ILE A 42 -23.67 18.25 5.20
CA ILE A 42 -22.37 18.66 4.61
C ILE A 42 -21.96 17.77 3.42
N LEU A 43 -22.71 16.71 3.15
CA LEU A 43 -22.47 15.83 2.02
C LEU A 43 -23.18 16.40 0.79
N ASP A 44 -22.45 16.63 -0.28
CA ASP A 44 -22.96 17.14 -1.55
C ASP A 44 -23.67 16.06 -2.38
N ASP A 45 -24.58 16.48 -3.23
CA ASP A 45 -25.25 15.63 -4.23
C ASP A 45 -24.23 15.23 -5.30
N MET A 46 -23.57 14.11 -5.11
CA MET A 46 -22.51 13.63 -6.00
C MET A 46 -23.05 13.17 -7.36
N VAL A 47 -22.25 13.36 -8.41
CA VAL A 47 -22.55 12.82 -9.74
C VAL A 47 -22.34 11.32 -9.74
N LEU A 48 -23.35 10.55 -10.14
CA LEU A 48 -23.30 9.11 -10.32
C LEU A 48 -23.01 8.74 -11.78
N LEU A 49 -23.69 9.42 -12.73
CA LEU A 49 -23.55 9.19 -14.15
C LEU A 49 -23.21 10.51 -14.87
N ARG A 50 -22.21 10.45 -15.74
CA ARG A 50 -21.77 11.58 -16.57
C ARG A 50 -22.67 11.78 -17.78
N LYS A 51 -22.47 12.88 -18.51
CA LYS A 51 -23.21 13.20 -19.74
C LYS A 51 -23.10 12.15 -20.83
N ASP A 52 -21.95 11.48 -20.93
CA ASP A 52 -21.65 10.41 -21.86
C ASP A 52 -22.20 9.03 -21.42
N ASN A 53 -23.03 9.01 -20.39
CA ASN A 53 -23.56 7.82 -19.75
C ASN A 53 -22.51 6.92 -19.08
N SER A 54 -21.28 7.40 -18.91
CA SER A 54 -20.28 6.67 -18.12
C SER A 54 -20.51 6.86 -16.61
N PRO A 55 -20.41 5.80 -15.78
CA PRO A 55 -20.50 5.92 -14.34
C PRO A 55 -19.27 6.64 -13.79
N THR A 56 -19.46 7.34 -12.68
CA THR A 56 -18.34 7.85 -11.90
C THR A 56 -17.76 6.75 -11.02
N TYR A 57 -16.53 6.95 -10.54
CA TYR A 57 -15.90 6.07 -9.54
C TYR A 57 -16.85 5.80 -8.36
N MET A 58 -17.58 6.81 -7.90
CA MET A 58 -18.47 6.70 -6.74
C MET A 58 -19.59 5.67 -6.92
N LEU A 59 -20.11 5.53 -8.14
CA LEU A 59 -21.13 4.53 -8.46
C LEU A 59 -20.47 3.19 -8.83
N ALA A 60 -19.50 3.21 -9.75
CA ALA A 60 -18.90 2.01 -10.28
C ALA A 60 -18.29 1.14 -9.18
N SER A 61 -17.48 1.73 -8.27
CA SER A 61 -16.84 0.98 -7.20
C SER A 61 -17.84 0.30 -6.26
N VAL A 62 -18.95 0.96 -5.93
CA VAL A 62 -19.96 0.39 -5.03
C VAL A 62 -20.72 -0.77 -5.70
N VAL A 63 -21.01 -0.63 -7.01
CA VAL A 63 -21.70 -1.68 -7.78
C VAL A 63 -20.79 -2.87 -7.97
N ASP A 64 -19.52 -2.65 -8.30
CA ASP A 64 -18.53 -3.71 -8.46
C ASP A 64 -18.29 -4.45 -7.14
N ASP A 65 -18.11 -3.72 -6.03
CA ASP A 65 -17.93 -4.29 -4.69
C ASP A 65 -19.14 -5.18 -4.32
N TYR A 66 -20.37 -4.72 -4.61
CA TYR A 66 -21.57 -5.52 -4.34
C TYR A 66 -21.64 -6.77 -5.22
N ASN A 67 -21.43 -6.64 -6.54
CA ASN A 67 -21.51 -7.76 -7.48
C ASN A 67 -20.39 -8.80 -7.25
N MET A 68 -19.25 -8.38 -6.74
CA MET A 68 -18.11 -9.23 -6.38
C MET A 68 -18.20 -9.75 -4.93
N GLU A 69 -19.28 -9.46 -4.22
CA GLU A 69 -19.51 -9.87 -2.82
C GLU A 69 -18.40 -9.47 -1.87
N ILE A 70 -17.84 -8.24 -2.06
CA ILE A 70 -16.76 -7.70 -1.22
C ILE A 70 -17.30 -7.42 0.17
N THR A 71 -16.71 -8.05 1.18
CA THR A 71 -17.09 -7.90 2.59
C THR A 71 -16.23 -6.92 3.37
N ASN A 72 -15.00 -6.64 2.89
CA ASN A 72 -14.05 -5.76 3.56
C ASN A 72 -13.41 -4.81 2.54
N ILE A 73 -13.45 -3.51 2.82
CA ILE A 73 -12.80 -2.46 2.03
C ILE A 73 -11.65 -1.89 2.83
N ILE A 74 -10.42 -2.23 2.42
CA ILE A 74 -9.17 -1.75 3.03
C ILE A 74 -8.49 -0.83 2.02
N ARG A 75 -8.34 0.47 2.35
CA ARG A 75 -7.79 1.46 1.41
C ARG A 75 -7.16 2.66 2.12
N GLY A 76 -6.51 3.54 1.38
CA GLY A 76 -5.95 4.78 1.92
C GLY A 76 -7.03 5.73 2.48
N ASP A 77 -6.68 6.48 3.51
CA ASP A 77 -7.58 7.41 4.19
C ASP A 77 -7.92 8.66 3.36
N ASP A 78 -7.22 8.91 2.25
CA ASP A 78 -7.61 9.92 1.26
C ASP A 78 -8.99 9.63 0.63
N HIS A 79 -9.46 8.39 0.68
CA HIS A 79 -10.79 7.98 0.28
C HIS A 79 -11.81 7.95 1.43
N PHE A 80 -11.44 8.37 2.65
CA PHE A 80 -12.32 8.28 3.81
C PHE A 80 -13.64 9.07 3.63
N ASN A 81 -13.53 10.29 3.12
CA ASN A 81 -14.71 11.12 2.84
C ASN A 81 -15.64 10.52 1.75
N ASN A 82 -15.10 9.71 0.86
CA ASN A 82 -15.90 9.03 -0.16
C ASN A 82 -16.79 7.96 0.46
N ALA A 83 -16.33 7.29 1.51
CA ALA A 83 -17.09 6.23 2.18
C ALA A 83 -18.45 6.70 2.69
N PHE A 84 -18.55 7.93 3.24
CA PHE A 84 -19.83 8.48 3.71
C PHE A 84 -20.84 8.64 2.58
N ARG A 85 -20.37 9.00 1.38
CA ARG A 85 -21.22 9.11 0.19
C ARG A 85 -21.57 7.74 -0.39
N GLN A 86 -20.61 6.83 -0.47
CA GLN A 86 -20.80 5.47 -0.96
C GLN A 86 -21.80 4.67 -0.10
N ILE A 87 -21.75 4.85 1.23
CA ILE A 87 -22.73 4.25 2.15
C ILE A 87 -24.16 4.70 1.86
N GLN A 88 -24.38 5.92 1.36
CA GLN A 88 -25.72 6.33 0.97
C GLN A 88 -26.24 5.57 -0.25
N ILE A 89 -25.39 5.30 -1.24
CA ILE A 89 -25.75 4.42 -2.37
C ILE A 89 -26.16 3.03 -1.85
N ILE A 90 -25.31 2.43 -1.01
CA ILE A 90 -25.53 1.11 -0.41
C ILE A 90 -26.86 1.06 0.34
N LYS A 91 -27.15 2.09 1.14
CA LYS A 91 -28.41 2.21 1.89
C LYS A 91 -29.64 2.33 0.97
N TYR A 92 -29.56 3.16 -0.07
CA TYR A 92 -30.68 3.31 -1.03
C TYR A 92 -30.96 2.05 -1.82
N MET A 93 -29.92 1.25 -2.06
CA MET A 93 -30.04 -0.05 -2.75
C MET A 93 -30.43 -1.20 -1.80
N ASN A 94 -30.51 -0.95 -0.48
CA ASN A 94 -30.72 -1.97 0.55
C ASN A 94 -29.65 -3.10 0.51
N TRP A 95 -28.41 -2.76 0.15
CA TRP A 95 -27.29 -3.68 0.14
C TRP A 95 -26.62 -3.78 1.52
N PRO A 96 -25.91 -4.90 1.80
CA PRO A 96 -25.11 -5.01 3.02
C PRO A 96 -23.95 -4.01 2.99
N ILE A 97 -23.71 -3.35 4.13
CA ILE A 97 -22.59 -2.41 4.26
C ILE A 97 -21.32 -3.22 4.56
N PRO A 98 -20.26 -3.11 3.75
CA PRO A 98 -19.00 -3.80 4.00
C PRO A 98 -18.29 -3.22 5.23
N THR A 99 -17.33 -3.98 5.75
CA THR A 99 -16.42 -3.48 6.81
C THR A 99 -15.39 -2.55 6.17
N TYR A 100 -15.22 -1.36 6.73
CA TYR A 100 -14.22 -0.38 6.29
C TYR A 100 -12.98 -0.39 7.18
N ALA A 101 -11.82 -0.21 6.56
CA ALA A 101 -10.54 0.04 7.22
C ALA A 101 -9.73 1.05 6.38
N HIS A 102 -9.64 2.28 6.84
CA HIS A 102 -8.91 3.34 6.16
C HIS A 102 -7.51 3.48 6.76
N ILE A 103 -6.50 3.11 5.98
CA ILE A 103 -5.09 3.10 6.37
C ILE A 103 -4.51 4.50 6.11
N PRO A 104 -3.77 5.08 7.07
CA PRO A 104 -3.11 6.36 6.89
C PRO A 104 -2.15 6.35 5.70
N LEU A 105 -2.03 7.48 5.02
CA LEU A 105 -1.08 7.67 3.94
C LEU A 105 0.37 7.63 4.46
N ILE A 106 1.27 7.19 3.60
CA ILE A 106 2.71 7.29 3.83
C ILE A 106 3.18 8.67 3.36
N HIS A 107 3.94 9.35 4.20
CA HIS A 107 4.52 10.65 3.92
C HIS A 107 6.01 10.53 3.62
N GLY A 108 6.55 11.46 2.83
CA GLY A 108 7.98 11.64 2.64
C GLY A 108 8.65 12.27 3.86
N GLU A 109 9.96 12.47 3.79
CA GLU A 109 10.75 13.14 4.86
C GLU A 109 10.26 14.57 5.13
N ASP A 110 9.77 15.26 4.10
CA ASP A 110 9.19 16.60 4.17
C ASP A 110 7.81 16.66 4.84
N GLY A 111 7.22 15.51 5.18
CA GLY A 111 5.90 15.40 5.78
C GLY A 111 4.73 15.53 4.80
N THR A 112 4.97 15.65 3.50
CA THR A 112 3.93 15.62 2.48
C THR A 112 3.61 14.20 2.04
N LYS A 113 2.46 13.98 1.40
CA LYS A 113 2.08 12.67 0.85
C LYS A 113 3.19 12.15 -0.08
N LEU A 114 3.70 10.95 0.19
CA LEU A 114 4.70 10.32 -0.66
C LEU A 114 4.17 10.18 -2.10
N SER A 115 4.89 10.72 -3.05
CA SER A 115 4.51 10.71 -4.45
C SER A 115 5.73 10.56 -5.36
N LYS A 116 5.54 10.20 -6.62
CA LYS A 116 6.64 10.11 -7.61
C LYS A 116 7.45 11.40 -7.73
N ARG A 117 6.85 12.58 -7.46
CA ARG A 117 7.55 13.87 -7.44
C ARG A 117 8.51 14.04 -6.27
N HIS A 118 8.36 13.25 -5.21
CA HIS A 118 9.16 13.26 -3.98
C HIS A 118 10.07 12.03 -3.89
N GLY A 119 10.44 11.42 -5.05
CA GLY A 119 11.34 10.27 -5.05
C GLY A 119 10.70 8.95 -4.63
N ALA A 120 9.36 8.85 -4.67
CA ALA A 120 8.73 7.54 -4.54
C ALA A 120 9.07 6.71 -5.78
N GLU A 121 9.97 5.79 -5.60
CA GLU A 121 10.40 4.85 -6.61
C GLU A 121 9.34 3.77 -6.84
N ASN A 122 9.38 3.16 -8.02
CA ASN A 122 8.62 1.96 -8.26
C ASN A 122 9.23 0.81 -7.43
N VAL A 123 8.41 -0.12 -6.93
CA VAL A 123 8.88 -1.31 -6.20
C VAL A 123 10.00 -2.05 -6.94
N MET A 124 9.95 -2.06 -8.28
CA MET A 124 10.99 -2.70 -9.11
C MET A 124 12.32 -1.95 -9.10
N ASP A 125 12.34 -0.67 -8.76
CA ASP A 125 13.58 0.09 -8.68
C ASP A 125 14.36 -0.30 -7.41
N TYR A 126 13.69 -0.50 -6.27
CA TYR A 126 14.34 -1.08 -5.07
C TYR A 126 14.98 -2.44 -5.34
N LYS A 127 14.36 -3.28 -6.19
CA LYS A 127 14.96 -4.55 -6.60
C LYS A 127 16.25 -4.34 -7.41
N LYS A 128 16.26 -3.35 -8.33
CA LYS A 128 17.46 -3.02 -9.12
C LYS A 128 18.58 -2.48 -8.23
N ASP A 129 18.23 -1.70 -7.22
CA ASP A 129 19.17 -1.13 -6.24
C ASP A 129 19.72 -2.18 -5.26
N GLY A 130 19.22 -3.42 -5.32
CA GLY A 130 19.73 -4.54 -4.54
C GLY A 130 19.11 -4.70 -3.15
N TYR A 131 17.93 -4.12 -2.93
CA TYR A 131 17.17 -4.39 -1.71
C TYR A 131 16.60 -5.81 -1.72
N GLU A 132 16.68 -6.48 -0.59
CA GLU A 132 16.08 -7.80 -0.38
C GLU A 132 14.56 -7.69 -0.26
N VAL A 133 13.84 -8.63 -0.90
CA VAL A 133 12.38 -8.62 -0.95
C VAL A 133 11.78 -8.74 0.45
N GLU A 134 12.35 -9.59 1.30
CA GLU A 134 11.93 -9.81 2.69
C GLU A 134 12.08 -8.53 3.52
N VAL A 135 13.15 -7.78 3.29
CA VAL A 135 13.39 -6.50 3.98
C VAL A 135 12.38 -5.46 3.55
N LEU A 136 12.15 -5.31 2.24
CA LEU A 136 11.19 -4.34 1.73
C LEU A 136 9.77 -4.64 2.24
N LYS A 137 9.33 -5.90 2.20
CA LYS A 137 8.03 -6.33 2.76
C LYS A 137 7.91 -5.98 4.24
N ASN A 138 8.92 -6.28 5.04
CA ASN A 138 8.95 -6.01 6.48
C ASN A 138 9.01 -4.51 6.78
N TYR A 139 9.74 -3.74 5.99
CA TYR A 139 9.78 -2.30 6.13
C TYR A 139 8.41 -1.67 5.84
N LEU A 140 7.75 -2.07 4.73
CA LEU A 140 6.39 -1.61 4.40
C LEU A 140 5.37 -1.99 5.48
N LEU A 141 5.47 -3.19 6.05
CA LEU A 141 4.65 -3.59 7.20
C LEU A 141 4.82 -2.59 8.36
N ARG A 142 6.06 -2.24 8.71
CA ARG A 142 6.36 -1.35 9.85
C ARG A 142 5.93 0.09 9.62
N LEU A 143 5.71 0.53 8.40
CA LEU A 143 5.23 1.89 8.11
C LEU A 143 3.80 2.12 8.60
N GLY A 144 2.98 1.08 8.67
CA GLY A 144 1.58 1.23 9.07
C GLY A 144 1.16 0.31 10.23
N TYR A 145 2.07 -0.51 10.75
CA TYR A 145 1.75 -1.53 11.74
C TYR A 145 2.71 -1.51 12.93
N SER A 146 2.16 -1.54 14.15
CA SER A 146 2.98 -1.56 15.37
C SER A 146 3.60 -2.94 15.56
N VAL A 147 4.90 -3.03 15.33
CA VAL A 147 5.75 -4.19 15.58
C VAL A 147 6.77 -3.83 16.64
N ASN A 148 6.87 -4.63 17.70
CA ASN A 148 7.64 -4.29 18.90
C ASN A 148 9.09 -4.78 18.88
N ASP A 149 9.56 -5.34 17.75
CA ASP A 149 10.92 -5.86 17.61
C ASP A 149 11.52 -5.53 16.26
N ASP A 150 12.84 -5.75 16.11
CA ASP A 150 13.57 -5.53 14.86
C ASP A 150 13.69 -6.80 14.00
N LYS A 151 12.93 -7.86 14.30
CA LYS A 151 12.98 -9.13 13.58
C LYS A 151 12.43 -8.98 12.16
N ILE A 152 13.04 -9.65 11.23
CA ILE A 152 12.45 -9.85 9.90
C ILE A 152 11.50 -11.03 9.98
N TYR A 153 10.22 -10.78 9.75
CA TYR A 153 9.18 -11.78 9.73
C TYR A 153 9.10 -12.46 8.38
N ASP A 154 8.93 -13.76 8.39
CA ASP A 154 8.53 -14.51 7.20
C ASP A 154 7.04 -14.28 6.95
N LEU A 155 6.74 -13.35 6.05
CA LEU A 155 5.37 -12.96 5.72
C LEU A 155 4.69 -13.94 4.74
N GLU A 156 5.43 -14.86 4.13
CA GLU A 156 4.90 -15.83 3.17
C GLU A 156 4.36 -17.10 3.86
N ASN A 157 5.01 -17.54 4.92
CA ASN A 157 4.65 -18.78 5.63
C ASN A 157 3.65 -18.57 6.79
N ASN A 158 2.87 -17.48 6.77
CA ASN A 158 1.82 -17.18 7.77
C ASN A 158 2.30 -17.18 9.24
N THR A 159 3.58 -16.92 9.49
CA THR A 159 4.12 -16.81 10.86
C THR A 159 3.74 -15.49 11.52
N PHE A 160 3.30 -14.51 10.73
CA PHE A 160 2.88 -13.20 11.20
C PHE A 160 1.35 -13.13 11.35
N ASN A 161 0.88 -12.99 12.60
CA ASN A 161 -0.55 -12.84 12.89
C ASN A 161 -0.99 -11.39 12.68
N PHE A 162 -1.33 -11.06 11.43
CA PHE A 162 -1.81 -9.73 11.06
C PHE A 162 -3.23 -9.48 11.60
N LYS A 163 -3.45 -8.31 12.21
CA LYS A 163 -4.74 -7.86 12.72
C LYS A 163 -5.00 -6.41 12.33
N LEU A 164 -6.18 -6.11 11.79
CA LEU A 164 -6.56 -4.76 11.36
C LEU A 164 -6.53 -3.73 12.50
N ASP A 165 -6.87 -4.13 13.70
CA ASP A 165 -6.87 -3.27 14.90
C ASP A 165 -5.47 -2.87 15.40
N LYS A 166 -4.42 -3.47 14.84
CA LYS A 166 -3.02 -3.12 15.09
C LYS A 166 -2.43 -2.15 14.08
N ILE A 167 -3.20 -1.76 13.08
CA ILE A 167 -2.78 -0.70 12.14
C ILE A 167 -2.77 0.63 12.88
N ASN A 168 -1.70 1.40 12.71
CA ASN A 168 -1.55 2.72 13.30
C ASN A 168 -2.55 3.70 12.68
N LYS A 169 -3.10 4.61 13.50
CA LYS A 169 -4.00 5.68 13.03
C LYS A 169 -3.24 6.87 12.44
N SER A 170 -2.00 7.05 12.83
CA SER A 170 -1.18 8.18 12.40
C SER A 170 -0.39 7.85 11.13
N PRO A 171 -0.22 8.81 10.22
CA PRO A 171 0.64 8.64 9.06
C PRO A 171 2.08 8.30 9.46
N SER A 172 2.70 7.40 8.71
CA SER A 172 4.12 7.06 8.86
C SER A 172 4.96 7.83 7.84
N ARG A 173 6.23 8.08 8.19
CA ARG A 173 7.20 8.68 7.27
C ARG A 173 8.08 7.61 6.66
N PHE A 174 8.28 7.71 5.36
CA PHE A 174 9.23 6.87 4.64
C PHE A 174 10.65 7.36 4.92
N ASP A 175 11.48 6.48 5.45
CA ASP A 175 12.87 6.73 5.82
C ASP A 175 13.77 5.73 5.07
N LEU A 176 14.42 6.22 4.01
CA LEU A 176 15.29 5.41 3.16
C LEU A 176 16.53 4.91 3.93
N LYS A 177 17.05 5.70 4.86
CA LYS A 177 18.22 5.31 5.69
C LYS A 177 17.88 4.13 6.57
N LYS A 178 16.68 4.14 7.16
CA LYS A 178 16.18 3.01 7.97
C LYS A 178 16.01 1.76 7.12
N LEU A 179 15.45 1.87 5.92
CA LEU A 179 15.31 0.76 4.98
C LEU A 179 16.69 0.17 4.61
N SER A 180 17.66 1.02 4.26
CA SER A 180 19.03 0.61 3.92
C SER A 180 19.72 -0.08 5.09
N ASN A 181 19.58 0.45 6.31
CA ASN A 181 20.13 -0.18 7.52
C ASN A 181 19.50 -1.57 7.77
N MET A 182 18.19 -1.70 7.60
CA MET A 182 17.52 -3.00 7.70
C MET A 182 18.05 -4.00 6.66
N ASN A 183 18.33 -3.52 5.44
CA ASN A 183 18.88 -4.35 4.37
C ASN A 183 20.28 -4.86 4.71
N ALA A 184 21.16 -3.98 5.18
CA ALA A 184 22.50 -4.35 5.63
C ALA A 184 22.48 -5.39 6.76
N LEU A 185 21.64 -5.18 7.78
CA LEU A 185 21.49 -6.12 8.90
C LEU A 185 20.97 -7.49 8.43
N TYR A 186 20.01 -7.49 7.53
CA TYR A 186 19.46 -8.73 6.97
C TYR A 186 20.51 -9.50 6.17
N LEU A 187 21.26 -8.84 5.28
CA LEU A 187 22.34 -9.48 4.53
C LEU A 187 23.38 -10.13 5.45
N ARG A 188 23.79 -9.42 6.51
CA ARG A 188 24.75 -9.94 7.50
C ARG A 188 24.21 -11.11 8.32
N SER A 189 22.90 -11.22 8.47
CA SER A 189 22.24 -12.31 9.19
C SER A 189 22.06 -13.57 8.35
N GLN A 190 22.26 -13.49 7.03
CA GLN A 190 22.08 -14.64 6.14
C GLN A 190 23.18 -15.68 6.35
N PRO A 191 22.86 -16.99 6.29
CA PRO A 191 23.87 -18.04 6.26
C PRO A 191 24.83 -17.82 5.08
N LEU A 192 26.13 -17.82 5.34
CA LEU A 192 27.16 -17.58 4.32
C LEU A 192 27.04 -18.52 3.13
N ASN A 193 26.70 -19.78 3.36
CA ASN A 193 26.49 -20.78 2.30
C ASN A 193 25.34 -20.35 1.34
N ASN A 194 24.30 -19.70 1.85
CA ASN A 194 23.22 -19.21 0.99
C ASN A 194 23.69 -18.05 0.12
N LEU A 195 24.46 -17.13 0.68
CA LEU A 195 25.06 -16.03 -0.06
C LEU A 195 26.04 -16.52 -1.13
N LEU A 196 26.92 -17.45 -0.78
CA LEU A 196 27.86 -18.09 -1.73
C LEU A 196 27.11 -18.77 -2.89
N ASN A 197 26.07 -19.54 -2.60
CA ASN A 197 25.26 -20.17 -3.64
C ASN A 197 24.57 -19.16 -4.57
N ARG A 198 24.06 -18.07 -4.02
CA ARG A 198 23.48 -16.96 -4.83
C ARG A 198 24.53 -16.34 -5.74
N ILE A 199 25.72 -16.06 -5.20
CA ILE A 199 26.84 -15.50 -5.95
C ILE A 199 27.28 -16.49 -7.04
N LYS A 200 27.48 -17.76 -6.70
CA LYS A 200 27.84 -18.83 -7.65
C LYS A 200 26.86 -18.90 -8.81
N THR A 201 25.57 -18.94 -8.52
CA THR A 201 24.51 -19.03 -9.52
C THR A 201 24.46 -17.80 -10.43
N LYS A 202 24.67 -16.61 -9.86
CA LYS A 202 24.56 -15.34 -10.60
C LYS A 202 25.75 -15.09 -11.51
N PHE A 203 26.98 -15.44 -11.06
CA PHE A 203 28.23 -15.10 -11.76
C PHE A 203 28.93 -16.27 -12.45
N ASN A 204 28.40 -17.48 -12.36
CA ASN A 204 28.99 -18.70 -12.92
C ASN A 204 30.48 -18.86 -12.58
N LEU A 205 30.83 -18.65 -11.31
CA LEU A 205 32.21 -18.65 -10.82
C LEU A 205 32.81 -20.08 -10.78
N ASN A 206 34.13 -20.18 -11.05
CA ASN A 206 34.86 -21.41 -10.88
C ASN A 206 35.13 -21.74 -9.39
N GLU A 207 35.54 -22.98 -9.11
CA GLU A 207 35.77 -23.46 -7.74
C GLU A 207 36.90 -22.73 -7.02
N GLU A 208 37.94 -22.28 -7.73
CA GLU A 208 39.06 -21.55 -7.13
C GLU A 208 38.62 -20.19 -6.59
N ILE A 209 37.83 -19.44 -7.36
CA ILE A 209 37.30 -18.17 -6.96
C ILE A 209 36.31 -18.34 -5.80
N LEU A 210 35.52 -19.42 -5.83
CA LEU A 210 34.58 -19.72 -4.75
C LEU A 210 35.28 -20.01 -3.43
N GLN A 211 36.38 -20.72 -3.44
CA GLN A 211 37.16 -20.98 -2.22
C GLN A 211 37.76 -19.70 -1.65
N ARG A 212 38.28 -18.83 -2.50
CA ARG A 212 38.77 -17.51 -2.06
C ARG A 212 37.64 -16.65 -1.48
N LEU A 213 36.48 -16.68 -2.14
CA LEU A 213 35.32 -15.92 -1.70
C LEU A 213 34.76 -16.43 -0.37
N ASP A 214 34.71 -17.75 -0.16
CA ASP A 214 34.29 -18.36 1.11
C ASP A 214 35.13 -17.85 2.29
N PHE A 215 36.44 -17.71 2.07
CA PHE A 215 37.35 -17.15 3.07
C PHE A 215 37.13 -15.64 3.32
N LEU A 216 36.83 -14.85 2.29
CA LEU A 216 36.76 -13.40 2.39
C LEU A 216 35.33 -12.88 2.70
N LEU A 217 34.31 -13.64 2.34
CA LEU A 217 32.90 -13.20 2.45
C LEU A 217 32.48 -12.81 3.87
N PRO A 218 32.92 -13.45 4.96
CA PRO A 218 32.56 -13.06 6.33
C PRO A 218 32.96 -11.61 6.66
N ASP A 219 34.10 -11.15 6.16
CA ASP A 219 34.58 -9.78 6.37
C ASP A 219 33.97 -8.79 5.39
N LEU A 220 33.80 -9.20 4.13
CA LEU A 220 33.25 -8.37 3.08
C LEU A 220 31.79 -8.03 3.36
N ILE A 221 30.98 -9.00 3.79
CA ILE A 221 29.54 -8.79 4.04
C ILE A 221 29.28 -7.74 5.13
N GLN A 222 30.23 -7.50 6.03
CA GLN A 222 30.10 -6.47 7.06
C GLN A 222 30.09 -5.04 6.47
N ARG A 223 30.60 -4.87 5.27
CA ARG A 223 30.70 -3.56 4.59
C ARG A 223 29.49 -3.27 3.70
N TYR A 224 28.78 -4.30 3.27
CA TYR A 224 27.72 -4.17 2.28
C TYR A 224 26.38 -3.77 2.88
N THR A 225 25.72 -2.89 2.16
CA THR A 225 24.32 -2.51 2.38
C THR A 225 23.40 -3.26 1.42
N TYR A 226 23.86 -3.50 0.19
CA TYR A 226 23.11 -4.13 -0.89
C TYR A 226 23.84 -5.33 -1.46
N PHE A 227 23.09 -6.33 -1.93
CA PHE A 227 23.69 -7.51 -2.54
C PHE A 227 24.47 -7.17 -3.82
N ASN A 228 24.07 -6.11 -4.54
CA ASN A 228 24.75 -5.69 -5.77
C ASN A 228 26.18 -5.17 -5.52
N GLU A 229 26.48 -4.64 -4.33
CA GLU A 229 27.84 -4.19 -3.98
C GLU A 229 28.87 -5.32 -3.99
N ILE A 230 28.39 -6.56 -3.76
CA ILE A 230 29.23 -7.77 -3.90
C ILE A 230 29.68 -7.93 -5.36
N GLU A 231 28.83 -7.55 -6.33
CA GLU A 231 29.13 -7.65 -7.75
C GLU A 231 30.27 -6.71 -8.15
N ASP A 232 30.24 -5.50 -7.63
CA ASP A 232 31.24 -4.48 -7.92
C ASP A 232 32.63 -4.94 -7.42
N ASP A 233 32.69 -5.48 -6.20
CA ASP A 233 33.92 -6.00 -5.63
C ASP A 233 34.42 -7.28 -6.33
N LEU A 234 33.50 -8.16 -6.75
CA LEU A 234 33.88 -9.34 -7.54
C LEU A 234 34.47 -8.99 -8.90
N SER A 235 34.00 -7.91 -9.52
CA SER A 235 34.58 -7.41 -10.78
C SER A 235 36.03 -6.97 -10.60
N LEU A 236 36.42 -6.50 -9.42
CA LEU A 236 37.79 -6.11 -9.07
C LEU A 236 38.69 -7.31 -8.75
N ILE A 237 38.12 -8.43 -8.29
CA ILE A 237 38.89 -9.67 -7.96
C ILE A 237 39.22 -10.46 -9.24
N HIS A 238 38.54 -10.22 -10.34
CA HIS A 238 38.72 -10.85 -11.63
C HIS A 238 39.78 -10.18 -12.54
N ILE A 239 40.45 -9.13 -12.08
CA ILE A 239 41.56 -8.49 -12.80
C ILE A 239 42.90 -9.13 -12.43
#